data_41da1fe3eb87defec3f286bf29c7b174
#
_entry.id   41da1fe3eb87defec3f286bf29c7b174
#
_cell.length_a   1.000
_cell.length_b   1.000
_cell.length_c   1.000
_cell.angle_alpha   90.00
_cell.angle_beta   90.00
_cell.angle_gamma   90.00
#
_symmetry.space_group_name_H-M   'P 1'
#
loop_
_entity.id
_entity.type
_entity.pdbx_description
1 polymer ?
#
loop_
_entity_poly.entity_id
_entity_poly.type
_entity_poly.pdbx_seq_one_letter_code
_entity_poly.pdbx_strand_id
1 'polypeptide(L)'
;MHDIFVADKGENIMSDIQRGRFAPTPPPPFLIAPAARFVGAWWWNSPREAISNPVVIPCNRAAKKHQEAATNMARLPHCLRVPLQRRYQFLLREKGQQTAQHFLHNTFLGRLWPRIQKVNQQNGLKRHLSLRFTAEEETYNRLPDLNKKNLTRLAWQIATQCHEVYENHCEKLLMQYPDTPEILLSDSTQNHIFATLASMTRALNVMPLHWARFCKGKLDATAAVASLSRLVNADWWTRQLLSQQTRWREALMIAGGYVSRASSAYASQNALRELRSRRLSTLNYLRSCDLENEQTGERIGLLDTVMSSISNPAIRRMELMTMIAGIEKVASLQGDCGLFITLTTPSKYHPTRTAGRQRQVQFNTNWDKHTYSPKDAQRYLVAVWAKIRTTFKDRNIKIYGVRVVEPHHDGTPHWHLML
;
A
#
# COMPACT_ATOMS: atom_id res chain seq x y z
N MET A 1 23.79 4.01 -9.90
CA MET A 1 23.22 5.05 -9.05
C MET A 1 22.16 4.40 -8.16
N HIS A 2 22.50 4.15 -6.91
CA HIS A 2 21.61 3.47 -5.97
C HIS A 2 20.72 4.52 -5.30
N ASP A 3 19.39 4.31 -5.39
CA ASP A 3 18.44 5.10 -4.63
C ASP A 3 18.48 4.63 -3.17
N ILE A 4 18.92 5.48 -2.27
CA ILE A 4 19.06 5.15 -0.86
C ILE A 4 17.91 5.82 -0.10
N PHE A 5 17.11 5.01 0.60
CA PHE A 5 16.16 5.49 1.60
C PHE A 5 16.88 5.72 2.92
N VAL A 6 17.02 6.95 3.35
CA VAL A 6 17.49 7.29 4.68
C VAL A 6 16.31 7.81 5.50
N ALA A 7 15.87 7.02 6.47
CA ALA A 7 15.04 7.49 7.56
C ALA A 7 15.98 7.75 8.75
N ASP A 8 16.21 9.02 9.10
CA ASP A 8 16.94 9.38 10.31
C ASP A 8 16.04 10.09 11.31
N LYS A 9 15.93 9.51 12.47
CA LYS A 9 16.14 10.01 13.84
C LYS A 9 15.90 8.86 14.78
N GLY A 10 16.98 8.15 15.06
CA GLY A 10 17.02 7.19 16.16
C GLY A 10 17.17 7.93 17.48
N GLU A 11 16.07 8.12 18.20
CA GLU A 11 16.14 8.28 19.65
C GLU A 11 15.85 6.92 20.29
N ASN A 12 16.70 6.57 21.21
CA ASN A 12 16.74 5.46 22.15
C ASN A 12 15.40 4.71 22.38
N ILE A 13 15.21 3.60 21.68
CA ILE A 13 14.02 2.74 21.85
C ILE A 13 14.34 1.49 22.69
N MET A 14 15.53 1.43 23.30
CA MET A 14 15.92 0.25 24.12
C MET A 14 15.39 0.28 25.55
N SER A 15 14.85 1.39 26.07
CA SER A 15 14.40 1.49 27.47
C SER A 15 12.96 1.08 27.76
N ASP A 16 12.12 0.89 26.73
CA ASP A 16 10.67 0.65 26.93
C ASP A 16 10.24 -0.83 26.84
N ILE A 17 11.17 -1.75 26.63
CA ILE A 17 10.86 -3.19 26.55
C ILE A 17 10.77 -3.86 27.94
N GLN A 18 11.20 -3.20 29.01
CA GLN A 18 11.25 -3.81 30.35
C GLN A 18 10.07 -3.49 31.29
N ARG A 19 9.05 -2.76 30.85
CA ARG A 19 7.85 -2.56 31.67
C ARG A 19 6.66 -3.36 31.14
N GLY A 20 6.69 -4.66 31.44
CA GLY A 20 5.53 -5.52 31.34
C GLY A 20 4.45 -5.10 32.33
N ARG A 21 3.45 -4.38 31.89
CA ARG A 21 2.12 -4.29 32.48
C ARG A 21 1.17 -3.78 31.41
N PHE A 22 0.37 -4.71 30.88
CA PHE A 22 -1.03 -4.53 30.50
C PHE A 22 -1.49 -5.80 29.79
N ALA A 23 -2.07 -6.71 30.57
CA ALA A 23 -2.95 -7.72 30.01
C ALA A 23 -4.16 -7.00 29.38
N PRO A 24 -4.54 -7.28 28.12
CA PRO A 24 -5.75 -6.71 27.56
C PRO A 24 -6.96 -7.41 28.19
N THR A 25 -7.72 -6.69 29.00
CA THR A 25 -9.11 -7.06 29.28
C THR A 25 -9.86 -7.10 27.94
N PRO A 26 -10.65 -8.15 27.66
CA PRO A 26 -11.49 -8.18 26.47
C PRO A 26 -12.45 -6.99 26.50
N PRO A 27 -12.67 -6.31 25.37
CA PRO A 27 -13.64 -5.22 25.31
C PRO A 27 -15.04 -5.79 25.58
N PRO A 28 -15.88 -5.08 26.33
CA PRO A 28 -17.28 -5.47 26.50
C PRO A 28 -17.95 -5.52 25.13
N PRO A 29 -18.92 -6.44 24.92
CA PRO A 29 -19.62 -6.55 23.67
C PRO A 29 -20.21 -5.19 23.30
N PHE A 30 -20.05 -4.81 22.04
CA PHE A 30 -20.59 -3.58 21.49
C PHE A 30 -22.09 -3.54 21.77
N LEU A 31 -22.52 -2.71 22.67
CA LEU A 31 -23.91 -2.34 22.78
C LEU A 31 -24.29 -1.58 21.52
N ILE A 32 -24.75 -2.34 20.51
CA ILE A 32 -25.47 -1.79 19.38
C ILE A 32 -26.67 -1.09 20.00
N ALA A 33 -26.60 0.18 19.92
CA ALA A 33 -27.46 1.24 20.37
C ALA A 33 -28.81 0.86 21.02
N PRO A 34 -29.09 1.39 22.20
CA PRO A 34 -30.43 1.36 22.80
C PRO A 34 -31.51 2.01 21.93
N ALA A 35 -31.16 2.78 20.91
CA ALA A 35 -32.08 3.45 20.00
C ALA A 35 -32.99 2.50 19.18
N ALA A 36 -32.52 1.32 18.82
CA ALA A 36 -33.34 0.35 18.08
C ALA A 36 -34.37 -0.36 19.01
N ARG A 37 -34.07 -0.50 20.30
CA ARG A 37 -35.02 -1.07 21.28
C ARG A 37 -36.09 -0.07 21.72
N PHE A 38 -35.78 1.22 21.73
CA PHE A 38 -36.74 2.25 22.14
C PHE A 38 -37.83 2.49 21.10
N VAL A 39 -37.53 2.37 19.82
CA VAL A 39 -38.55 2.53 18.77
C VAL A 39 -39.52 1.37 18.73
N GLY A 40 -39.10 0.13 19.04
CA GLY A 40 -39.96 -1.03 19.12
C GLY A 40 -40.85 -1.08 20.38
N ALA A 41 -40.35 -0.60 21.49
CA ALA A 41 -41.10 -0.60 22.77
C ALA A 41 -42.24 0.44 22.82
N TRP A 42 -42.11 1.53 22.08
CA TRP A 42 -43.10 2.59 22.02
C TRP A 42 -44.35 2.21 21.20
N TRP A 43 -44.16 1.36 20.20
CA TRP A 43 -45.23 0.91 19.31
C TRP A 43 -46.26 0.01 20.02
N TRP A 44 -45.81 -0.70 21.02
CA TRP A 44 -46.61 -1.73 21.68
C TRP A 44 -47.52 -1.16 22.77
N ASN A 45 -47.31 0.06 23.29
CA ASN A 45 -48.06 0.69 24.38
C ASN A 45 -48.92 1.89 23.93
N SER A 46 -49.07 2.13 22.63
CA SER A 46 -49.97 3.19 22.16
C SER A 46 -51.43 2.68 22.14
N PRO A 47 -52.40 3.43 22.71
CA PRO A 47 -53.81 3.07 22.61
C PRO A 47 -54.25 2.94 21.15
N ARG A 48 -54.98 1.88 20.82
CA ARG A 48 -55.40 1.55 19.44
C ARG A 48 -56.24 2.63 18.77
N GLU A 49 -56.75 3.60 19.48
CA GLU A 49 -57.56 4.70 18.93
C GLU A 49 -56.75 5.85 18.32
N ALA A 50 -55.44 5.87 18.51
CA ALA A 50 -54.54 6.92 17.94
C ALA A 50 -54.00 6.61 16.53
N ILE A 51 -54.42 5.50 15.89
CA ILE A 51 -53.85 5.01 14.63
C ILE A 51 -54.65 5.46 13.38
N SER A 52 -55.46 6.50 13.47
CA SER A 52 -56.19 7.01 12.28
C SER A 52 -55.40 7.99 11.39
N ASN A 53 -54.23 8.41 11.81
CA ASN A 53 -53.29 9.15 10.93
C ASN A 53 -51.93 8.47 10.97
N PRO A 54 -51.34 8.20 9.80
CA PRO A 54 -49.94 7.73 9.77
C PRO A 54 -49.09 8.81 10.42
N VAL A 55 -48.67 8.56 11.67
CA VAL A 55 -47.62 9.40 12.27
C VAL A 55 -46.39 9.26 11.42
N VAL A 56 -46.17 10.23 10.55
CA VAL A 56 -44.90 10.41 9.87
C VAL A 56 -43.89 10.68 10.99
N ILE A 57 -43.27 9.60 11.48
CA ILE A 57 -42.14 9.72 12.43
C ILE A 57 -41.09 10.53 11.68
N PRO A 58 -40.77 11.76 12.11
CA PRO A 58 -39.77 12.57 11.45
C PRO A 58 -38.48 11.73 11.43
N CYS A 59 -38.06 11.32 10.24
CA CYS A 59 -36.84 10.54 10.08
C CYS A 59 -35.70 11.32 10.72
N ASN A 60 -35.31 10.93 11.93
CA ASN A 60 -34.26 11.64 12.65
C ASN A 60 -32.96 11.56 11.88
N ARG A 61 -32.70 12.57 11.09
CA ARG A 61 -31.55 12.68 10.19
C ARG A 61 -30.23 12.43 10.91
N ALA A 62 -30.17 12.75 12.21
CA ALA A 62 -29.01 12.50 13.06
C ALA A 62 -28.85 11.01 13.38
N ALA A 63 -29.95 10.31 13.71
CA ALA A 63 -29.93 8.86 13.96
C ALA A 63 -29.53 8.07 12.71
N LYS A 64 -30.07 8.44 11.54
CA LYS A 64 -29.71 7.82 10.26
C LYS A 64 -28.22 8.00 9.94
N LYS A 65 -27.67 9.21 10.12
CA LYS A 65 -26.23 9.47 9.94
C LYS A 65 -25.38 8.70 10.94
N HIS A 66 -25.84 8.56 12.18
CA HIS A 66 -25.11 7.78 13.18
C HIS A 66 -25.04 6.30 12.80
N GLN A 67 -26.17 5.73 12.38
CA GLN A 67 -26.23 4.33 11.92
C GLN A 67 -25.37 4.12 10.67
N GLU A 68 -25.40 5.05 9.71
CA GLU A 68 -24.54 5.03 8.54
C GLU A 68 -23.05 5.02 8.94
N ALA A 69 -22.65 5.91 9.85
CA ALA A 69 -21.28 5.98 10.32
C ALA A 69 -20.84 4.67 11.02
N ALA A 70 -21.69 4.11 11.87
CA ALA A 70 -21.43 2.86 12.57
C ALA A 70 -21.27 1.69 11.58
N THR A 71 -22.17 1.58 10.61
CA THR A 71 -22.12 0.55 9.56
C THR A 71 -20.86 0.68 8.72
N ASN A 72 -20.51 1.88 8.28
CA ASN A 72 -19.32 2.13 7.47
C ASN A 72 -18.04 1.87 8.28
N MET A 73 -18.01 2.22 9.56
CA MET A 73 -16.87 1.94 10.44
C MET A 73 -16.69 0.44 10.68
N ALA A 74 -17.77 -0.32 10.83
CA ALA A 74 -17.73 -1.77 11.02
C ALA A 74 -17.14 -2.52 9.80
N ARG A 75 -17.33 -1.97 8.59
CA ARG A 75 -16.79 -2.54 7.33
C ARG A 75 -15.32 -2.23 7.09
N LEU A 76 -14.71 -1.37 7.91
CA LEU A 76 -13.30 -1.03 7.76
C LEU A 76 -12.39 -2.22 8.09
N PRO A 77 -11.23 -2.35 7.42
CA PRO A 77 -10.19 -3.27 7.82
C PRO A 77 -9.74 -3.04 9.27
N HIS A 78 -9.37 -4.13 9.93
CA HIS A 78 -9.01 -4.14 11.35
C HIS A 78 -7.96 -3.08 11.72
N CYS A 79 -6.94 -2.92 10.86
CA CYS A 79 -5.85 -1.95 11.06
C CYS A 79 -6.35 -0.50 11.19
N LEU A 80 -7.44 -0.14 10.53
CA LEU A 80 -8.04 1.20 10.54
C LEU A 80 -9.25 1.29 11.47
N ARG A 81 -10.06 0.24 11.54
CA ARG A 81 -11.25 0.16 12.38
C ARG A 81 -10.93 0.37 13.87
N VAL A 82 -9.98 -0.42 14.39
CA VAL A 82 -9.64 -0.39 15.82
C VAL A 82 -9.16 0.99 16.29
N PRO A 83 -8.22 1.68 15.63
CA PRO A 83 -7.83 3.01 16.04
C PRO A 83 -8.97 4.05 16.00
N LEU A 84 -9.84 3.99 14.97
CA LEU A 84 -10.97 4.90 14.85
C LEU A 84 -12.02 4.66 15.95
N GLN A 85 -12.31 3.40 16.25
CA GLN A 85 -13.21 3.02 17.35
C GLN A 85 -12.69 3.48 18.71
N ARG A 86 -11.38 3.25 18.98
CA ARG A 86 -10.74 3.74 20.22
C ARG A 86 -10.82 5.25 20.35
N ARG A 87 -10.60 5.98 19.26
CA ARG A 87 -10.73 7.44 19.25
C ARG A 87 -12.16 7.88 19.53
N TYR A 88 -13.15 7.25 18.92
CA TYR A 88 -14.55 7.53 19.17
C TYR A 88 -14.92 7.28 20.64
N GLN A 89 -14.53 6.13 21.19
CA GLN A 89 -14.78 5.78 22.59
C GLN A 89 -14.08 6.73 23.58
N PHE A 90 -12.86 7.14 23.27
CA PHE A 90 -12.13 8.15 24.05
C PHE A 90 -12.88 9.48 24.06
N LEU A 91 -13.30 9.97 22.89
CA LEU A 91 -14.06 11.22 22.81
C LEU A 91 -15.39 11.14 23.55
N LEU A 92 -16.06 9.99 23.47
CA LEU A 92 -17.33 9.78 24.17
C LEU A 92 -17.16 9.86 25.69
N ARG A 93 -16.10 9.24 26.24
CA ARG A 93 -15.82 9.22 27.68
C ARG A 93 -15.30 10.56 28.22
N GLU A 94 -14.31 11.13 27.54
CA GLU A 94 -13.54 12.27 28.03
C GLU A 94 -14.09 13.63 27.59
N LYS A 95 -14.80 13.69 26.47
CA LYS A 95 -15.24 14.94 25.82
C LYS A 95 -16.75 15.01 25.62
N GLY A 96 -17.47 13.96 25.98
CA GLY A 96 -18.94 13.89 25.94
C GLY A 96 -19.51 13.54 24.55
N GLN A 97 -20.83 13.29 24.57
CA GLN A 97 -21.59 12.77 23.44
C GLN A 97 -21.56 13.69 22.20
N GLN A 98 -21.66 15.00 22.39
CA GLN A 98 -21.66 15.95 21.28
C GLN A 98 -20.35 15.93 20.48
N THR A 99 -19.21 15.88 21.18
CA THR A 99 -17.88 15.81 20.54
C THR A 99 -17.69 14.48 19.81
N ALA A 100 -18.15 13.37 20.40
CA ALA A 100 -18.11 12.06 19.76
C ALA A 100 -19.00 12.00 18.51
N GLN A 101 -20.19 12.56 18.54
CA GLN A 101 -21.08 12.67 17.38
C GLN A 101 -20.49 13.57 16.29
N HIS A 102 -19.90 14.71 16.66
CA HIS A 102 -19.20 15.58 15.73
C HIS A 102 -18.05 14.82 15.04
N PHE A 103 -17.28 14.02 15.76
CA PHE A 103 -16.26 13.16 15.18
C PHE A 103 -16.84 12.18 14.16
N LEU A 104 -17.92 11.46 14.49
CA LEU A 104 -18.54 10.51 13.56
C LEU A 104 -19.10 11.18 12.31
N HIS A 105 -19.83 12.29 12.47
CA HIS A 105 -20.55 12.90 11.36
C HIS A 105 -19.66 13.78 10.49
N ASN A 106 -18.80 14.59 11.09
CA ASN A 106 -18.04 15.60 10.34
C ASN A 106 -16.62 15.12 10.03
N THR A 107 -15.98 14.42 10.98
CA THR A 107 -14.62 13.94 10.73
C THR A 107 -14.65 12.62 9.98
N PHE A 108 -15.33 11.59 10.51
CA PHE A 108 -15.33 10.28 9.89
C PHE A 108 -16.13 10.27 8.58
N LEU A 109 -17.45 10.52 8.60
CA LEU A 109 -18.26 10.47 7.37
C LEU A 109 -17.90 11.60 6.38
N GLY A 110 -17.67 12.81 6.88
CA GLY A 110 -17.46 13.98 6.00
C GLY A 110 -16.06 14.07 5.41
N ARG A 111 -15.02 13.59 6.09
CA ARG A 111 -13.63 13.77 5.66
C ARG A 111 -12.88 12.47 5.39
N LEU A 112 -12.98 11.49 6.31
CA LEU A 112 -12.18 10.27 6.21
C LEU A 112 -12.81 9.26 5.26
N TRP A 113 -14.11 9.04 5.38
CA TRP A 113 -14.83 8.02 4.61
C TRP A 113 -14.69 8.19 3.09
N PRO A 114 -14.88 9.37 2.49
CA PRO A 114 -14.69 9.53 1.05
C PRO A 114 -13.27 9.19 0.59
N ARG A 115 -12.26 9.52 1.39
CA ARG A 115 -10.85 9.19 1.10
C ARG A 115 -10.61 7.69 1.18
N ILE A 116 -11.15 7.02 2.19
CA ILE A 116 -11.07 5.57 2.38
C ILE A 116 -11.76 4.86 1.21
N GLN A 117 -12.95 5.30 0.84
CA GLN A 117 -13.67 4.75 -0.33
C GLN A 117 -12.83 4.85 -1.61
N LYS A 118 -12.17 5.99 -1.83
CA LYS A 118 -11.30 6.18 -3.00
C LYS A 118 -10.12 5.21 -3.00
N VAL A 119 -9.46 5.03 -1.85
CA VAL A 119 -8.39 4.02 -1.71
C VAL A 119 -8.91 2.62 -2.02
N ASN A 120 -10.09 2.25 -1.51
CA ASN A 120 -10.68 0.95 -1.79
C ASN A 120 -11.05 0.77 -3.27
N GLN A 121 -11.58 1.80 -3.93
CA GLN A 121 -11.85 1.77 -5.38
C GLN A 121 -10.57 1.59 -6.22
N GLN A 122 -9.47 2.21 -5.80
CA GLN A 122 -8.19 2.09 -6.50
C GLN A 122 -7.56 0.70 -6.37
N ASN A 123 -7.71 0.08 -5.20
CA ASN A 123 -7.06 -1.20 -4.88
C ASN A 123 -7.99 -2.41 -5.03
N GLY A 124 -9.30 -2.20 -5.05
CA GLY A 124 -10.29 -3.26 -5.25
C GLY A 124 -10.25 -3.91 -6.63
N LEU A 125 -10.93 -5.02 -6.79
CA LEU A 125 -11.03 -5.75 -8.05
C LEU A 125 -11.65 -4.88 -9.15
N LYS A 126 -11.03 -4.87 -10.33
CA LYS A 126 -11.49 -4.15 -11.52
C LYS A 126 -12.30 -5.07 -12.43
N ARG A 127 -13.55 -5.28 -12.12
CA ARG A 127 -14.47 -6.18 -12.85
C ARG A 127 -14.50 -5.95 -14.36
N HIS A 128 -14.41 -4.68 -14.80
CA HIS A 128 -14.42 -4.34 -16.22
C HIS A 128 -13.24 -4.92 -17.03
N LEU A 129 -12.19 -5.38 -16.34
CA LEU A 129 -11.05 -6.04 -16.97
C LEU A 129 -11.15 -7.57 -16.97
N SER A 130 -11.85 -8.16 -15.99
CA SER A 130 -12.08 -9.60 -15.95
C SER A 130 -13.29 -9.96 -15.11
N LEU A 131 -14.19 -10.79 -15.65
CA LEU A 131 -15.31 -11.39 -14.92
C LEU A 131 -14.91 -12.72 -14.25
N ARG A 132 -13.73 -13.27 -14.53
CA ARG A 132 -13.31 -14.60 -14.05
C ARG A 132 -13.14 -14.67 -12.54
N PHE A 133 -12.83 -13.55 -11.89
CA PHE A 133 -12.59 -13.49 -10.44
C PHE A 133 -13.83 -13.13 -9.62
N THR A 134 -15.03 -13.43 -10.13
CA THR A 134 -16.27 -13.08 -9.43
C THR A 134 -16.39 -13.83 -8.09
N ALA A 135 -15.95 -15.08 -8.03
CA ALA A 135 -15.97 -15.88 -6.79
C ALA A 135 -14.93 -15.40 -5.77
N GLU A 136 -13.79 -14.92 -6.24
CA GLU A 136 -12.70 -14.41 -5.39
C GLU A 136 -12.85 -12.95 -5.00
N GLU A 137 -13.80 -12.22 -5.58
CA GLU A 137 -13.94 -10.78 -5.40
C GLU A 137 -14.11 -10.37 -3.95
N GLU A 138 -14.99 -11.02 -3.22
CA GLU A 138 -15.21 -10.69 -1.81
C GLU A 138 -13.94 -10.91 -1.00
N THR A 139 -13.24 -12.02 -1.23
CA THR A 139 -11.99 -12.35 -0.56
C THR A 139 -10.90 -11.35 -0.93
N TYR A 140 -10.77 -11.01 -2.21
CA TYR A 140 -9.80 -10.04 -2.68
C TYR A 140 -10.06 -8.63 -2.13
N ASN A 141 -11.32 -8.19 -2.09
CA ASN A 141 -11.69 -6.89 -1.54
C ASN A 141 -11.45 -6.79 -0.02
N ARG A 142 -11.29 -7.94 0.67
CA ARG A 142 -10.86 -8.03 2.07
C ARG A 142 -9.35 -8.27 2.23
N LEU A 143 -8.57 -8.14 1.17
CA LEU A 143 -7.11 -8.36 1.19
C LEU A 143 -6.40 -7.69 2.38
N PRO A 144 -6.74 -6.44 2.80
CA PRO A 144 -6.11 -5.83 3.97
C PRO A 144 -6.25 -6.62 5.27
N ASP A 145 -7.29 -7.45 5.43
CA ASP A 145 -7.55 -8.24 6.64
C ASP A 145 -7.14 -9.72 6.53
N LEU A 146 -6.75 -10.17 5.34
CA LEU A 146 -6.40 -11.58 5.17
C LEU A 146 -5.18 -11.98 6.00
N ASN A 147 -5.29 -13.11 6.69
CA ASN A 147 -4.14 -13.77 7.30
C ASN A 147 -3.33 -14.52 6.22
N LYS A 148 -2.12 -14.98 6.60
CA LYS A 148 -1.20 -15.65 5.67
C LYS A 148 -1.86 -16.86 4.97
N LYS A 149 -2.57 -17.71 5.71
CA LYS A 149 -3.23 -18.91 5.17
C LYS A 149 -4.26 -18.58 4.09
N ASN A 150 -5.15 -17.61 4.36
CA ASN A 150 -6.18 -17.20 3.42
C ASN A 150 -5.59 -16.45 2.22
N LEU A 151 -4.53 -15.68 2.41
CA LEU A 151 -3.81 -15.00 1.33
C LEU A 151 -3.15 -16.03 0.39
N THR A 152 -2.48 -17.06 0.94
CA THR A 152 -1.88 -18.14 0.15
C THR A 152 -2.94 -18.94 -0.61
N ARG A 153 -4.11 -19.20 0.02
CA ARG A 153 -5.22 -19.86 -0.67
C ARG A 153 -5.76 -19.04 -1.83
N LEU A 154 -5.95 -17.73 -1.64
CA LEU A 154 -6.35 -16.82 -2.71
C LEU A 154 -5.33 -16.81 -3.85
N ALA A 155 -4.03 -16.77 -3.51
CA ALA A 155 -2.94 -16.83 -4.49
C ALA A 155 -2.99 -18.12 -5.33
N TRP A 156 -3.24 -19.24 -4.68
CA TRP A 156 -3.42 -20.54 -5.35
C TRP A 156 -4.62 -20.53 -6.29
N GLN A 157 -5.79 -20.05 -5.84
CA GLN A 157 -6.99 -19.96 -6.67
C GLN A 157 -6.75 -19.10 -7.92
N ILE A 158 -6.09 -17.95 -7.78
CA ILE A 158 -5.75 -17.09 -8.92
C ILE A 158 -4.79 -17.77 -9.88
N ALA A 159 -3.76 -18.44 -9.36
CA ALA A 159 -2.79 -19.19 -10.19
C ALA A 159 -3.46 -20.31 -10.97
N THR A 160 -4.36 -21.08 -10.33
CA THR A 160 -5.15 -22.14 -10.96
C THR A 160 -6.01 -21.60 -12.10
N GLN A 161 -6.74 -20.51 -11.88
CA GLN A 161 -7.53 -19.88 -12.95
C GLN A 161 -6.65 -19.37 -14.12
N CYS A 162 -5.46 -18.86 -13.84
CA CYS A 162 -4.52 -18.48 -14.90
C CYS A 162 -4.03 -19.70 -15.67
N HIS A 163 -3.77 -20.80 -14.97
CA HIS A 163 -3.34 -22.08 -15.58
C HIS A 163 -4.42 -22.66 -16.47
N GLU A 164 -5.66 -22.77 -15.99
CA GLU A 164 -6.82 -23.23 -16.77
C GLU A 164 -7.01 -22.40 -18.06
N VAL A 165 -6.83 -21.08 -17.99
CA VAL A 165 -6.91 -20.23 -19.17
C VAL A 165 -5.79 -20.52 -20.14
N TYR A 166 -4.59 -20.72 -19.63
CA TYR A 166 -3.41 -21.05 -20.45
C TYR A 166 -3.62 -22.42 -21.17
N GLU A 167 -3.98 -23.46 -20.43
CA GLU A 167 -4.23 -24.81 -20.97
C GLU A 167 -5.35 -24.80 -22.01
N ASN A 168 -6.49 -24.21 -21.70
CA ASN A 168 -7.61 -24.09 -22.64
C ASN A 168 -7.24 -23.40 -23.97
N HIS A 169 -6.30 -22.45 -23.96
CA HIS A 169 -5.82 -21.83 -25.19
C HIS A 169 -4.89 -22.77 -25.98
N CYS A 170 -4.01 -23.45 -25.27
CA CYS A 170 -3.10 -24.42 -25.89
C CYS A 170 -3.89 -25.60 -26.51
N GLU A 171 -4.84 -26.18 -25.78
CA GLU A 171 -5.69 -27.28 -26.26
C GLU A 171 -6.48 -26.89 -27.51
N LYS A 172 -7.13 -25.72 -27.52
CA LYS A 172 -7.88 -25.23 -28.68
C LYS A 172 -7.00 -25.06 -29.91
N LEU A 173 -5.78 -24.58 -29.74
CA LEU A 173 -4.84 -24.42 -30.85
C LEU A 173 -4.35 -25.76 -31.37
N LEU A 174 -4.04 -26.72 -30.47
CA LEU A 174 -3.65 -28.07 -30.88
C LEU A 174 -4.78 -28.82 -31.59
N MET A 175 -6.03 -28.62 -31.16
CA MET A 175 -7.20 -29.17 -31.87
C MET A 175 -7.38 -28.54 -33.26
N GLN A 176 -7.08 -27.26 -33.42
CA GLN A 176 -7.20 -26.54 -34.67
C GLN A 176 -6.02 -26.83 -35.65
N TYR A 177 -4.84 -27.10 -35.10
CA TYR A 177 -3.60 -27.33 -35.85
C TYR A 177 -2.86 -28.57 -35.35
N PRO A 178 -3.44 -29.79 -35.54
CA PRO A 178 -2.89 -31.03 -34.97
C PRO A 178 -1.49 -31.38 -35.54
N ASP A 179 -1.24 -31.02 -36.80
CA ASP A 179 0.00 -31.34 -37.52
C ASP A 179 1.12 -30.35 -37.30
N THR A 180 0.89 -29.25 -36.59
CA THR A 180 1.87 -28.17 -36.37
C THR A 180 1.92 -27.71 -34.91
N PRO A 181 2.36 -28.57 -33.98
CA PRO A 181 2.41 -28.22 -32.56
C PRO A 181 3.35 -27.04 -32.24
N GLU A 182 4.33 -26.76 -33.12
CA GLU A 182 5.24 -25.62 -32.99
C GLU A 182 4.50 -24.27 -33.01
N ILE A 183 3.25 -24.21 -33.47
CA ILE A 183 2.42 -23.00 -33.44
C ILE A 183 2.29 -22.44 -32.01
N LEU A 184 2.35 -23.29 -30.99
CA LEU A 184 2.33 -22.89 -29.60
C LEU A 184 3.53 -22.01 -29.23
N LEU A 185 4.68 -22.19 -29.89
CA LEU A 185 5.91 -21.43 -29.62
C LEU A 185 6.02 -20.15 -30.43
N SER A 186 5.06 -19.91 -31.33
CA SER A 186 5.08 -18.70 -32.16
C SER A 186 4.88 -17.43 -31.33
N ASP A 187 5.54 -16.33 -31.73
CA ASP A 187 5.38 -15.02 -31.09
C ASP A 187 3.91 -14.57 -31.06
N SER A 188 3.16 -14.82 -32.12
CA SER A 188 1.73 -14.47 -32.23
C SER A 188 0.90 -15.19 -31.19
N THR A 189 1.05 -16.49 -31.06
CA THR A 189 0.31 -17.32 -30.08
C THR A 189 0.66 -16.90 -28.65
N GLN A 190 1.94 -16.82 -28.32
CA GLN A 190 2.37 -16.45 -26.97
C GLN A 190 1.93 -15.03 -26.59
N ASN A 191 1.94 -14.10 -27.52
CA ASN A 191 1.43 -12.74 -27.30
C ASN A 191 -0.09 -12.72 -27.11
N HIS A 192 -0.85 -13.58 -27.80
CA HIS A 192 -2.31 -13.68 -27.63
C HIS A 192 -2.67 -14.21 -26.24
N ILE A 193 -2.03 -15.31 -25.81
CA ILE A 193 -2.18 -15.88 -24.48
C ILE A 193 -1.79 -14.85 -23.41
N PHE A 194 -0.65 -14.18 -23.61
CA PHE A 194 -0.17 -13.13 -22.71
C PHE A 194 -1.19 -11.98 -22.58
N ALA A 195 -1.80 -11.53 -23.67
CA ALA A 195 -2.81 -10.47 -23.64
C ALA A 195 -4.01 -10.85 -22.75
N THR A 196 -4.49 -12.08 -22.89
CA THR A 196 -5.61 -12.61 -22.09
C THR A 196 -5.27 -12.66 -20.61
N LEU A 197 -4.15 -13.29 -20.25
CA LEU A 197 -3.72 -13.40 -18.85
C LEU A 197 -3.31 -12.05 -18.26
N ALA A 198 -2.73 -11.15 -19.08
CA ALA A 198 -2.45 -9.79 -18.65
C ALA A 198 -3.71 -9.00 -18.29
N SER A 199 -4.82 -9.21 -18.98
CA SER A 199 -6.12 -8.63 -18.61
C SER A 199 -6.55 -9.10 -17.22
N MET A 200 -6.45 -10.41 -16.94
CA MET A 200 -6.77 -10.99 -15.63
C MET A 200 -5.89 -10.39 -14.52
N THR A 201 -4.57 -10.34 -14.71
CA THR A 201 -3.66 -9.79 -13.69
C THR A 201 -3.92 -8.32 -13.41
N ARG A 202 -4.23 -7.54 -14.44
CA ARG A 202 -4.56 -6.11 -14.31
C ARG A 202 -5.87 -5.90 -13.58
N ALA A 203 -6.82 -6.82 -13.68
CA ALA A 203 -8.05 -6.80 -12.88
C ALA A 203 -7.73 -6.84 -11.38
N LEU A 204 -6.66 -7.55 -11.00
CA LEU A 204 -6.14 -7.65 -9.63
C LEU A 204 -5.10 -6.56 -9.28
N ASN A 205 -5.02 -5.48 -10.05
CA ASN A 205 -4.05 -4.40 -9.89
C ASN A 205 -2.57 -4.86 -9.92
N VAL A 206 -2.29 -6.00 -10.53
CA VAL A 206 -0.93 -6.51 -10.76
C VAL A 206 -0.53 -6.26 -12.21
N MET A 207 0.63 -5.66 -12.40
CA MET A 207 1.18 -5.48 -13.74
C MET A 207 2.03 -6.70 -14.12
N PRO A 208 1.70 -7.41 -15.19
CA PRO A 208 2.50 -8.56 -15.61
C PRO A 208 3.92 -8.13 -16.05
N LEU A 209 4.87 -9.04 -15.93
CA LEU A 209 6.23 -8.80 -16.40
C LEU A 209 6.20 -8.49 -17.90
N HIS A 210 7.11 -7.66 -18.38
CA HIS A 210 7.21 -7.26 -19.78
C HIS A 210 5.99 -6.54 -20.38
N TRP A 211 5.00 -6.11 -19.58
CA TRP A 211 3.84 -5.37 -20.06
C TRP A 211 4.20 -4.16 -20.95
N ALA A 212 5.25 -3.42 -20.60
CA ALA A 212 5.70 -2.28 -21.40
C ALA A 212 6.28 -2.69 -22.78
N ARG A 213 6.86 -3.89 -22.92
CA ARG A 213 7.29 -4.44 -24.20
C ARG A 213 6.09 -4.85 -25.04
N PHE A 214 5.13 -5.52 -24.42
CA PHE A 214 3.87 -5.90 -25.05
C PHE A 214 3.13 -4.69 -25.64
N CYS A 215 2.94 -3.61 -24.85
CA CYS A 215 2.28 -2.38 -25.31
C CYS A 215 3.00 -1.71 -26.49
N LYS A 216 4.27 -1.99 -26.71
CA LYS A 216 5.07 -1.48 -27.83
C LYS A 216 5.15 -2.45 -29.01
N GLY A 217 4.46 -3.59 -28.96
CA GLY A 217 4.57 -4.64 -29.96
C GLY A 217 5.97 -5.27 -30.06
N LYS A 218 6.75 -5.28 -28.96
CA LYS A 218 8.14 -5.75 -28.89
C LYS A 218 8.33 -6.91 -27.92
N LEU A 219 7.27 -7.67 -27.66
CA LEU A 219 7.32 -8.84 -26.80
C LEU A 219 7.58 -10.06 -27.66
N ASP A 220 8.73 -10.71 -27.50
CA ASP A 220 9.08 -11.98 -28.10
C ASP A 220 8.50 -13.17 -27.33
N ALA A 221 8.40 -14.34 -27.95
CA ALA A 221 7.84 -15.56 -27.35
C ALA A 221 8.56 -15.96 -26.05
N THR A 222 9.90 -15.87 -26.02
CA THR A 222 10.69 -16.24 -24.85
C THR A 222 10.34 -15.37 -23.63
N ALA A 223 10.26 -14.05 -23.82
CA ALA A 223 9.86 -13.14 -22.74
C ALA A 223 8.38 -13.29 -22.37
N ALA A 224 7.51 -13.63 -23.32
CA ALA A 224 6.12 -13.96 -23.06
C ALA A 224 6.00 -15.21 -22.17
N VAL A 225 6.63 -16.31 -22.55
CA VAL A 225 6.67 -17.56 -21.77
C VAL A 225 7.22 -17.33 -20.37
N ALA A 226 8.34 -16.59 -20.22
CA ALA A 226 8.91 -16.25 -18.92
C ALA A 226 7.94 -15.42 -18.04
N SER A 227 7.06 -14.62 -18.63
CA SER A 227 6.00 -13.93 -17.92
C SER A 227 4.84 -14.86 -17.54
N LEU A 228 4.39 -15.68 -18.49
CA LEU A 228 3.29 -16.63 -18.30
C LEU A 228 3.60 -17.65 -17.21
N SER A 229 4.82 -18.19 -17.17
CA SER A 229 5.26 -19.10 -16.10
C SER A 229 5.13 -18.50 -14.69
N ARG A 230 5.25 -17.17 -14.55
CA ARG A 230 5.00 -16.51 -13.27
C ARG A 230 3.51 -16.40 -12.96
N LEU A 231 2.68 -16.16 -13.98
CA LEU A 231 1.25 -15.96 -13.79
C LEU A 231 0.50 -17.23 -13.38
N VAL A 232 1.04 -18.39 -13.72
CA VAL A 232 0.53 -19.71 -13.27
C VAL A 232 1.17 -20.17 -11.96
N ASN A 233 2.07 -19.41 -11.36
CA ASN A 233 2.79 -19.79 -10.15
C ASN A 233 2.17 -19.17 -8.89
N ALA A 234 1.68 -20.03 -7.98
CA ALA A 234 1.03 -19.62 -6.73
C ALA A 234 1.95 -18.86 -5.77
N ASP A 235 3.25 -19.21 -5.70
CA ASP A 235 4.22 -18.51 -4.84
C ASP A 235 4.50 -17.09 -5.35
N TRP A 236 4.53 -16.93 -6.67
CA TRP A 236 4.63 -15.59 -7.25
C TRP A 236 3.42 -14.74 -6.88
N TRP A 237 2.20 -15.27 -6.99
CA TRP A 237 0.98 -14.58 -6.57
C TRP A 237 0.96 -14.27 -5.08
N THR A 238 1.42 -15.19 -4.24
CA THR A 238 1.55 -14.95 -2.80
C THR A 238 2.40 -13.72 -2.51
N ARG A 239 3.55 -13.58 -3.19
CA ARG A 239 4.41 -12.40 -3.05
C ARG A 239 3.74 -11.12 -3.58
N GLN A 240 3.02 -11.19 -4.71
CA GLN A 240 2.30 -10.03 -5.26
C GLN A 240 1.18 -9.57 -4.31
N LEU A 241 0.34 -10.49 -3.84
CA LEU A 241 -0.76 -10.18 -2.94
C LEU A 241 -0.28 -9.65 -1.58
N LEU A 242 0.81 -10.19 -1.05
CA LEU A 242 1.41 -9.68 0.18
C LEU A 242 1.92 -8.23 0.01
N SER A 243 2.54 -7.94 -1.12
CA SER A 243 2.98 -6.59 -1.46
C SER A 243 1.80 -5.62 -1.61
N GLN A 244 0.72 -6.05 -2.28
CA GLN A 244 -0.50 -5.26 -2.40
C GLN A 244 -1.20 -5.05 -1.06
N GLN A 245 -1.30 -6.09 -0.24
CA GLN A 245 -1.87 -6.01 1.10
C GLN A 245 -1.18 -4.93 1.93
N THR A 246 0.15 -4.94 1.94
CA THR A 246 0.95 -3.96 2.68
C THR A 246 0.71 -2.53 2.17
N ARG A 247 0.70 -2.35 0.84
CA ARG A 247 0.45 -1.04 0.21
C ARG A 247 -0.96 -0.53 0.47
N TRP A 248 -1.95 -1.41 0.37
CA TRP A 248 -3.35 -1.05 0.60
C TRP A 248 -3.59 -0.67 2.05
N ARG A 249 -3.06 -1.45 3.01
CA ARG A 249 -3.09 -1.09 4.44
C ARG A 249 -2.49 0.28 4.69
N GLU A 250 -1.31 0.55 4.15
CA GLU A 250 -0.65 1.84 4.34
C GLU A 250 -1.43 2.99 3.70
N ALA A 251 -1.95 2.82 2.49
CA ALA A 251 -2.82 3.81 1.85
C ALA A 251 -4.08 4.13 2.68
N LEU A 252 -4.68 3.12 3.32
CA LEU A 252 -5.80 3.28 4.25
C LEU A 252 -5.39 4.04 5.51
N MET A 253 -4.21 3.75 6.08
CA MET A 253 -3.69 4.45 7.26
C MET A 253 -3.39 5.92 6.95
N ILE A 254 -2.85 6.22 5.78
CA ILE A 254 -2.65 7.59 5.28
C ILE A 254 -4.00 8.29 5.11
N ALA A 255 -4.97 7.65 4.44
CA ALA A 255 -6.32 8.17 4.27
C ALA A 255 -7.03 8.44 5.61
N GLY A 256 -6.79 7.59 6.60
CA GLY A 256 -7.27 7.72 7.98
C GLY A 256 -6.58 8.81 8.80
N GLY A 257 -5.51 9.44 8.28
CA GLY A 257 -4.77 10.51 8.97
C GLY A 257 -3.76 10.01 10.01
N TYR A 258 -3.36 8.73 9.95
CA TYR A 258 -2.39 8.12 10.87
C TYR A 258 -0.93 8.31 10.44
N VAL A 259 -0.70 8.95 9.29
CA VAL A 259 0.60 9.44 8.87
C VAL A 259 0.54 10.96 8.86
N SER A 260 1.26 11.59 9.77
CA SER A 260 1.31 13.04 9.94
C SER A 260 2.50 13.44 10.81
N ARG A 261 2.88 14.71 10.75
CA ARG A 261 3.98 15.26 11.58
C ARG A 261 3.79 14.99 13.08
N ALA A 262 2.55 14.96 13.56
CA ALA A 262 2.23 14.77 14.97
C ALA A 262 2.17 13.30 15.42
N SER A 263 1.98 12.35 14.50
CA SER A 263 1.81 10.93 14.84
C SER A 263 2.97 10.07 14.34
N SER A 264 3.22 10.08 13.04
CA SER A 264 4.29 9.32 12.39
C SER A 264 4.57 9.96 11.04
N ALA A 265 5.76 10.53 10.87
CA ALA A 265 6.03 11.45 9.77
C ALA A 265 6.03 10.79 8.37
N TYR A 266 6.54 9.57 8.24
CA TYR A 266 6.80 8.93 6.95
C TYR A 266 6.00 7.67 6.68
N ALA A 267 5.65 6.92 7.72
CA ALA A 267 4.90 5.68 7.61
C ALA A 267 4.02 5.47 8.84
N SER A 268 2.93 4.73 8.69
CA SER A 268 2.06 4.45 9.83
C SER A 268 2.75 3.57 10.89
N GLN A 269 2.34 3.71 12.14
CA GLN A 269 2.82 2.85 13.23
C GLN A 269 2.49 1.37 12.97
N ASN A 270 1.45 1.09 12.18
CA ASN A 270 1.12 -0.26 11.75
C ASN A 270 2.20 -0.82 10.81
N ALA A 271 2.58 -0.06 9.79
CA ALA A 271 3.65 -0.45 8.85
C ALA A 271 5.01 -0.65 9.58
N LEU A 272 5.33 0.22 10.53
CA LEU A 272 6.55 0.09 11.34
C LEU A 272 6.54 -1.18 12.19
N ARG A 273 5.40 -1.53 12.81
CA ARG A 273 5.27 -2.79 13.58
C ARG A 273 5.41 -4.01 12.69
N GLU A 274 4.77 -4.02 11.53
CA GLU A 274 4.89 -5.10 10.55
C GLU A 274 6.34 -5.27 10.04
N LEU A 275 7.04 -4.16 9.80
CA LEU A 275 8.45 -4.17 9.40
C LEU A 275 9.34 -4.77 10.50
N ARG A 276 9.13 -4.35 11.76
CA ARG A 276 9.89 -4.88 12.92
C ARG A 276 9.66 -6.37 13.08
N SER A 277 8.41 -6.83 12.99
CA SER A 277 8.07 -8.26 13.09
C SER A 277 8.76 -9.08 11.98
N ARG A 278 8.72 -8.58 10.74
CA ARG A 278 9.42 -9.24 9.62
C ARG A 278 10.93 -9.28 9.82
N ARG A 279 11.54 -8.20 10.31
CA ARG A 279 12.97 -8.16 10.60
C ARG A 279 13.35 -9.19 11.68
N LEU A 280 12.58 -9.30 12.76
CA LEU A 280 12.80 -10.29 13.81
C LEU A 280 12.70 -11.71 13.26
N SER A 281 11.69 -12.01 12.45
CA SER A 281 11.55 -13.31 11.79
C SER A 281 12.74 -13.63 10.88
N THR A 282 13.18 -12.64 10.09
CA THR A 282 14.37 -12.80 9.24
C THR A 282 15.64 -13.03 10.06
N LEU A 283 15.87 -12.28 11.15
CA LEU A 283 17.02 -12.48 12.02
C LEU A 283 17.01 -13.86 12.68
N ASN A 284 15.84 -14.35 13.11
CA ASN A 284 15.73 -15.68 13.67
C ASN A 284 16.04 -16.78 12.63
N TYR A 285 15.58 -16.59 11.39
CA TYR A 285 15.93 -17.49 10.30
C TYR A 285 17.44 -17.47 10.01
N LEU A 286 18.06 -16.28 9.90
CA LEU A 286 19.50 -16.17 9.67
C LEU A 286 20.35 -16.83 10.77
N ARG A 287 19.87 -16.80 12.02
CA ARG A 287 20.53 -17.47 13.15
C ARG A 287 20.50 -19.00 13.07
N SER A 288 19.51 -19.55 12.37
CA SER A 288 19.36 -21.01 12.22
C SER A 288 20.03 -21.55 10.96
N CYS A 289 20.74 -20.72 10.20
CA CYS A 289 21.39 -21.11 8.95
C CYS A 289 22.89 -20.85 9.03
N ASP A 290 23.67 -21.81 8.56
CA ASP A 290 25.11 -21.71 8.36
C ASP A 290 25.45 -21.85 6.88
N LEU A 291 26.54 -21.23 6.46
CA LEU A 291 27.18 -21.45 5.18
C LEU A 291 28.29 -22.46 5.37
N GLU A 292 28.34 -23.50 4.57
CA GLU A 292 29.38 -24.51 4.58
C GLU A 292 30.15 -24.45 3.24
N ASN A 293 31.47 -24.37 3.33
CA ASN A 293 32.33 -24.49 2.16
C ASN A 293 32.41 -25.96 1.75
N GLU A 294 31.92 -26.29 0.57
CA GLU A 294 31.89 -27.68 0.07
C GLU A 294 33.29 -28.34 -0.04
N GLN A 295 34.36 -27.54 -0.19
CA GLN A 295 35.71 -28.07 -0.36
C GLN A 295 36.45 -28.23 0.97
N THR A 296 36.28 -27.28 1.91
CA THR A 296 37.03 -27.25 3.16
C THR A 296 36.22 -27.73 4.37
N GLY A 297 34.91 -27.84 4.26
CA GLY A 297 34.00 -28.15 5.37
C GLY A 297 33.88 -27.00 6.40
N GLU A 298 34.47 -25.85 6.14
CA GLU A 298 34.41 -24.68 7.02
C GLU A 298 33.00 -24.13 7.08
N ARG A 299 32.51 -23.86 8.29
CA ARG A 299 31.16 -23.30 8.53
C ARG A 299 31.23 -21.88 9.07
N ILE A 300 30.43 -21.02 8.50
CA ILE A 300 30.29 -19.63 8.92
C ILE A 300 28.79 -19.35 9.13
N GLY A 301 28.45 -18.77 10.30
CA GLY A 301 27.06 -18.39 10.59
C GLY A 301 26.52 -17.37 9.55
N LEU A 302 25.36 -17.67 8.98
CA LEU A 302 24.76 -16.78 7.97
C LEU A 302 24.43 -15.40 8.55
N LEU A 303 24.05 -15.34 9.83
CA LEU A 303 23.82 -14.06 10.52
C LEU A 303 25.09 -13.21 10.56
N ASP A 304 26.25 -13.78 10.89
CA ASP A 304 27.50 -13.04 10.99
C ASP A 304 27.94 -12.49 9.64
N THR A 305 27.76 -13.29 8.57
CA THR A 305 28.01 -12.87 7.21
C THR A 305 27.10 -11.68 6.79
N VAL A 306 25.82 -11.73 7.13
CA VAL A 306 24.87 -10.63 6.84
C VAL A 306 25.19 -9.40 7.69
N MET A 307 25.53 -9.57 8.97
CA MET A 307 25.83 -8.45 9.88
C MET A 307 27.16 -7.74 9.56
N SER A 308 28.10 -8.43 8.92
CA SER A 308 29.37 -7.85 8.43
C SER A 308 29.26 -7.23 7.03
N SER A 309 28.13 -7.39 6.35
CA SER A 309 27.89 -6.86 5.00
C SER A 309 27.13 -5.54 5.00
N ILE A 310 27.02 -4.92 3.82
CA ILE A 310 26.18 -3.75 3.55
C ILE A 310 24.65 -3.98 3.79
N SER A 311 24.26 -5.24 4.00
CA SER A 311 22.90 -5.58 4.42
C SER A 311 22.63 -5.14 5.87
N ASN A 312 23.69 -4.93 6.65
CA ASN A 312 23.62 -4.31 7.98
C ASN A 312 23.37 -2.79 7.83
N PRO A 313 22.26 -2.25 8.35
CA PRO A 313 21.95 -0.83 8.25
C PRO A 313 23.03 0.09 8.84
N ALA A 314 23.75 -0.36 9.87
CA ALA A 314 24.83 0.42 10.49
C ALA A 314 26.03 0.58 9.52
N ILE A 315 26.45 -0.52 8.89
CA ILE A 315 27.54 -0.50 7.91
C ILE A 315 27.13 0.34 6.70
N ARG A 316 25.93 0.12 6.18
CA ARG A 316 25.40 0.91 5.07
C ARG A 316 25.34 2.41 5.35
N ARG A 317 24.99 2.77 6.59
CA ARG A 317 25.02 4.18 7.02
C ARG A 317 26.45 4.74 7.05
N MET A 318 27.42 3.98 7.60
CA MET A 318 28.83 4.41 7.62
C MET A 318 29.38 4.62 6.21
N GLU A 319 29.13 3.68 5.28
CA GLU A 319 29.54 3.81 3.88
C GLU A 319 28.93 5.06 3.22
N LEU A 320 27.63 5.30 3.45
CA LEU A 320 26.96 6.49 2.93
C LEU A 320 27.58 7.78 3.47
N MET A 321 27.82 7.84 4.79
CA MET A 321 28.42 9.02 5.42
C MET A 321 29.86 9.24 4.93
N THR A 322 30.64 8.17 4.77
CA THR A 322 31.98 8.25 4.20
C THR A 322 31.98 8.73 2.75
N MET A 323 31.03 8.25 1.96
CA MET A 323 30.86 8.71 0.57
C MET A 323 30.49 10.21 0.52
N ILE A 324 29.57 10.68 1.38
CA ILE A 324 29.18 12.09 1.44
C ILE A 324 30.37 12.96 1.86
N ALA A 325 31.09 12.57 2.89
CA ALA A 325 32.31 13.28 3.32
C ALA A 325 33.42 13.28 2.22
N GLY A 326 33.53 12.20 1.46
CA GLY A 326 34.42 12.13 0.31
C GLY A 326 34.04 13.11 -0.80
N ILE A 327 32.75 13.23 -1.11
CA ILE A 327 32.23 14.19 -2.09
C ILE A 327 32.51 15.63 -1.63
N GLU A 328 32.26 15.94 -0.36
CA GLU A 328 32.56 17.27 0.23
C GLU A 328 34.03 17.61 0.14
N LYS A 329 34.92 16.67 0.44
CA LYS A 329 36.36 16.85 0.33
C LYS A 329 36.80 17.11 -1.11
N VAL A 330 36.26 16.35 -2.07
CA VAL A 330 36.55 16.57 -3.51
C VAL A 330 36.08 17.94 -3.96
N ALA A 331 34.85 18.34 -3.59
CA ALA A 331 34.32 19.68 -3.91
C ALA A 331 35.22 20.80 -3.35
N SER A 332 35.62 20.66 -2.10
CA SER A 332 36.53 21.65 -1.45
C SER A 332 37.87 21.74 -2.17
N LEU A 333 38.47 20.63 -2.60
CA LEU A 333 39.74 20.60 -3.32
C LEU A 333 39.62 21.19 -4.74
N GLN A 334 38.46 21.09 -5.37
CA GLN A 334 38.20 21.63 -6.72
C GLN A 334 37.70 23.09 -6.67
N GLY A 335 37.39 23.62 -5.51
CA GLY A 335 36.77 24.93 -5.36
C GLY A 335 35.34 25.01 -5.82
N ASP A 336 34.64 23.84 -5.86
CA ASP A 336 33.25 23.78 -6.27
C ASP A 336 32.29 24.24 -5.18
N CYS A 337 31.16 24.79 -5.59
CA CYS A 337 30.11 25.28 -4.67
C CYS A 337 28.99 24.21 -4.54
N GLY A 338 28.67 23.86 -3.29
CA GLY A 338 27.57 22.95 -3.00
C GLY A 338 26.18 23.63 -3.01
N LEU A 339 25.20 23.03 -3.64
CA LEU A 339 23.82 23.47 -3.66
C LEU A 339 22.89 22.40 -3.11
N PHE A 340 22.03 22.77 -2.15
CA PHE A 340 20.94 21.93 -1.68
C PHE A 340 19.64 22.28 -2.40
N ILE A 341 19.12 21.35 -3.19
CA ILE A 341 17.95 21.54 -4.04
C ILE A 341 16.84 20.58 -3.60
N THR A 342 15.59 21.06 -3.57
CA THR A 342 14.42 20.23 -3.37
C THR A 342 13.54 20.23 -4.62
N LEU A 343 13.24 19.04 -5.15
CA LEU A 343 12.31 18.87 -6.25
C LEU A 343 11.02 18.24 -5.73
N THR A 344 9.90 18.94 -5.90
CA THR A 344 8.57 18.50 -5.49
C THR A 344 7.67 18.22 -6.69
N THR A 345 6.68 17.38 -6.50
CA THR A 345 5.66 17.10 -7.52
C THR A 345 4.56 18.15 -7.51
N PRO A 346 3.94 18.46 -8.68
CA PRO A 346 2.76 19.32 -8.74
C PRO A 346 1.57 18.77 -7.93
N SER A 347 0.68 19.68 -7.54
CA SER A 347 -0.51 19.39 -6.71
C SER A 347 -1.37 18.22 -7.23
N LYS A 348 -1.43 17.99 -8.54
CA LYS A 348 -2.20 16.87 -9.12
C LYS A 348 -1.75 15.47 -8.68
N TYR A 349 -0.53 15.33 -8.14
CA TYR A 349 -0.01 14.05 -7.62
C TYR A 349 -0.31 13.86 -6.13
N HIS A 350 -0.76 14.90 -5.43
CA HIS A 350 -1.03 14.87 -4.00
C HIS A 350 -2.51 14.59 -3.71
N PRO A 351 -2.87 13.46 -3.07
CA PRO A 351 -4.26 13.17 -2.70
C PRO A 351 -4.82 14.13 -1.66
N THR A 352 -3.95 14.84 -0.94
CA THR A 352 -4.33 15.82 0.07
C THR A 352 -3.63 17.15 -0.13
N ARG A 353 -4.27 18.23 0.33
CA ARG A 353 -3.69 19.56 0.40
C ARG A 353 -3.95 20.17 1.77
N THR A 354 -3.11 21.08 2.19
CA THR A 354 -3.33 21.89 3.39
C THR A 354 -4.03 23.18 3.01
N ALA A 355 -5.10 23.52 3.71
CA ALA A 355 -5.86 24.74 3.44
C ALA A 355 -6.24 25.47 4.74
N GLY A 356 -6.42 26.80 4.63
CA GLY A 356 -6.81 27.68 5.71
C GLY A 356 -5.69 28.01 6.71
N ARG A 357 -5.96 29.01 7.59
CA ARG A 357 -5.00 29.47 8.64
C ARG A 357 -4.59 28.34 9.59
N GLN A 358 -5.49 27.39 9.86
CA GLN A 358 -5.24 26.24 10.75
C GLN A 358 -4.52 25.06 10.05
N ARG A 359 -4.06 25.23 8.80
CA ARG A 359 -3.40 24.18 8.00
C ARG A 359 -4.14 22.83 8.03
N GLN A 360 -5.47 22.86 7.91
CA GLN A 360 -6.26 21.65 7.89
C GLN A 360 -6.01 20.86 6.61
N VAL A 361 -5.79 19.55 6.78
CA VAL A 361 -5.64 18.63 5.65
C VAL A 361 -6.99 18.42 5.00
N GLN A 362 -7.09 18.78 3.72
CA GLN A 362 -8.29 18.64 2.90
C GLN A 362 -8.00 17.69 1.74
N PHE A 363 -9.06 17.09 1.19
CA PHE A 363 -8.99 16.34 -0.04
C PHE A 363 -8.63 17.25 -1.22
N ASN A 364 -7.77 16.77 -2.12
CA ASN A 364 -7.34 17.52 -3.28
C ASN A 364 -8.15 17.11 -4.53
N THR A 365 -9.06 17.97 -4.95
CA THR A 365 -9.90 17.75 -6.13
C THR A 365 -9.13 17.65 -7.45
N ASN A 366 -7.93 18.27 -7.53
CA ASN A 366 -7.07 18.12 -8.71
C ASN A 366 -6.49 16.71 -8.84
N TRP A 367 -6.16 16.08 -7.72
CA TRP A 367 -5.71 14.69 -7.71
C TRP A 367 -6.85 13.73 -8.09
N ASP A 368 -8.08 14.00 -7.65
CA ASP A 368 -9.23 13.12 -7.89
C ASP A 368 -9.53 12.90 -9.37
N LYS A 369 -9.26 13.90 -10.21
CA LYS A 369 -9.44 13.81 -11.65
C LYS A 369 -8.54 12.75 -12.32
N HIS A 370 -7.35 12.52 -11.77
CA HIS A 370 -6.31 11.68 -12.38
C HIS A 370 -5.98 10.44 -11.57
N THR A 371 -6.21 10.46 -10.27
CA THR A 371 -5.91 9.37 -9.31
C THR A 371 -4.48 8.82 -9.39
N TYR A 372 -3.51 9.72 -9.58
CA TYR A 372 -2.10 9.36 -9.67
C TYR A 372 -1.61 8.64 -8.41
N SER A 373 -0.85 7.58 -8.61
CA SER A 373 -0.15 6.86 -7.54
C SER A 373 1.19 7.53 -7.19
N PRO A 374 1.78 7.22 -6.03
CA PRO A 374 3.15 7.65 -5.70
C PRO A 374 4.18 7.22 -6.75
N LYS A 375 3.95 6.07 -7.41
CA LYS A 375 4.81 5.61 -8.53
C LYS A 375 4.74 6.52 -9.75
N ASP A 376 3.58 7.08 -10.05
CA ASP A 376 3.42 8.02 -11.17
C ASP A 376 4.08 9.36 -10.82
N ALA A 377 3.98 9.81 -9.57
CA ALA A 377 4.72 10.97 -9.06
C ALA A 377 6.24 10.78 -9.18
N GLN A 378 6.75 9.60 -8.81
CA GLN A 378 8.16 9.27 -8.95
C GLN A 378 8.61 9.28 -10.42
N ARG A 379 7.81 8.73 -11.34
CA ARG A 379 8.09 8.78 -12.78
C ARG A 379 8.15 10.22 -13.31
N TYR A 380 7.27 11.09 -12.82
CA TYR A 380 7.30 12.50 -13.16
C TYR A 380 8.62 13.16 -12.72
N LEU A 381 9.06 12.96 -11.48
CA LEU A 381 10.31 13.49 -10.97
C LEU A 381 11.52 12.97 -11.78
N VAL A 382 11.53 11.69 -12.14
CA VAL A 382 12.57 11.11 -13.01
C VAL A 382 12.62 11.81 -14.37
N ALA A 383 11.45 12.07 -14.98
CA ALA A 383 11.37 12.76 -16.28
C ALA A 383 11.83 14.23 -16.18
N VAL A 384 11.45 14.93 -15.12
CA VAL A 384 11.90 16.31 -14.85
C VAL A 384 13.42 16.34 -14.68
N TRP A 385 13.96 15.44 -13.87
CA TRP A 385 15.40 15.34 -13.64
C TRP A 385 16.19 15.02 -14.92
N ALA A 386 15.64 14.18 -15.79
CA ALA A 386 16.26 13.91 -17.08
C ALA A 386 16.41 15.19 -17.93
N LYS A 387 15.37 16.03 -17.97
CA LYS A 387 15.41 17.35 -18.65
C LYS A 387 16.43 18.28 -18.03
N ILE A 388 16.47 18.38 -16.68
CA ILE A 388 17.45 19.21 -15.96
C ILE A 388 18.90 18.77 -16.33
N ARG A 389 19.16 17.47 -16.31
CA ARG A 389 20.50 16.94 -16.69
C ARG A 389 20.87 17.26 -18.13
N THR A 390 19.91 17.17 -19.06
CA THR A 390 20.15 17.57 -20.46
C THR A 390 20.54 19.04 -20.54
N THR A 391 19.78 19.93 -19.87
CA THR A 391 20.10 21.38 -19.82
C THR A 391 21.48 21.65 -19.24
N PHE A 392 21.88 20.96 -18.17
CA PHE A 392 23.22 21.09 -17.62
C PHE A 392 24.30 20.64 -18.62
N LYS A 393 24.08 19.51 -19.29
CA LYS A 393 24.99 19.04 -20.35
C LYS A 393 25.13 20.05 -21.48
N ASP A 394 24.00 20.58 -21.98
CA ASP A 394 23.99 21.56 -23.09
C ASP A 394 24.70 22.88 -22.72
N ARG A 395 24.71 23.21 -21.43
CA ARG A 395 25.42 24.39 -20.88
C ARG A 395 26.86 24.07 -20.42
N ASN A 396 27.34 22.85 -20.65
CA ASN A 396 28.63 22.36 -20.19
C ASN A 396 28.84 22.46 -18.66
N ILE A 397 27.74 22.38 -17.87
CA ILE A 397 27.79 22.38 -16.42
C ILE A 397 27.94 20.94 -15.95
N LYS A 398 29.05 20.64 -15.31
CA LYS A 398 29.30 19.34 -14.66
C LYS A 398 28.69 19.34 -13.28
N ILE A 399 27.96 18.29 -12.94
CA ILE A 399 27.35 18.11 -11.62
C ILE A 399 27.67 16.72 -11.08
N TYR A 400 27.87 16.65 -9.79
CA TYR A 400 28.00 15.41 -9.02
C TYR A 400 27.35 15.64 -7.65
N GLY A 401 27.08 14.57 -6.92
CA GLY A 401 26.48 14.72 -5.59
C GLY A 401 25.55 13.57 -5.23
N VAL A 402 24.65 13.79 -4.28
CA VAL A 402 23.75 12.79 -3.71
C VAL A 402 22.30 13.23 -3.88
N ARG A 403 21.45 12.25 -4.20
CA ARG A 403 20.00 12.42 -4.25
C ARG A 403 19.31 11.50 -3.26
N VAL A 404 18.44 12.04 -2.44
CA VAL A 404 17.60 11.32 -1.49
C VAL A 404 16.12 11.49 -1.87
N VAL A 405 15.34 10.43 -1.74
CA VAL A 405 13.89 10.44 -1.96
C VAL A 405 13.18 10.30 -0.62
N GLU A 406 12.30 11.23 -0.31
CA GLU A 406 11.49 11.21 0.90
C GLU A 406 9.99 11.22 0.55
N PRO A 407 9.14 10.54 1.32
CA PRO A 407 7.70 10.64 1.15
C PRO A 407 7.14 11.85 1.90
N HIS A 408 6.19 12.56 1.29
CA HIS A 408 5.27 13.43 2.02
C HIS A 408 4.33 12.60 2.91
N HIS A 409 3.59 13.25 3.83
CA HIS A 409 2.61 12.58 4.71
C HIS A 409 1.48 11.87 3.94
N ASP A 410 1.26 12.20 2.70
CA ASP A 410 0.30 11.55 1.80
C ASP A 410 0.92 10.43 0.94
N GLY A 411 2.19 10.13 1.17
CA GLY A 411 2.96 9.10 0.46
C GLY A 411 3.55 9.57 -0.87
N THR A 412 3.33 10.82 -1.28
CA THR A 412 3.87 11.36 -2.53
C THR A 412 5.36 11.65 -2.38
N PRO A 413 6.23 11.17 -3.30
CA PRO A 413 7.66 11.39 -3.19
C PRO A 413 8.06 12.84 -3.49
N HIS A 414 9.09 13.31 -2.82
CA HIS A 414 9.88 14.48 -3.18
C HIS A 414 11.38 14.18 -3.05
N TRP A 415 12.21 14.94 -3.72
CA TRP A 415 13.63 14.70 -3.78
C TRP A 415 14.42 15.83 -3.15
N HIS A 416 15.41 15.46 -2.36
CA HIS A 416 16.47 16.33 -1.91
C HIS A 416 17.75 15.96 -2.65
N LEU A 417 18.41 16.96 -3.20
CA LEU A 417 19.67 16.82 -3.93
C LEU A 417 20.69 17.73 -3.28
N MET A 418 21.85 17.20 -3.04
CA MET A 418 23.07 17.95 -2.69
C MET A 418 24.02 17.78 -3.87
N LEU A 419 24.19 18.84 -4.63
CA LEU A 419 24.95 18.84 -5.88
C LEU A 419 26.12 19.79 -5.77
#